data_bf91e7eb37dd44fc27d34950e86aa889
#
_entry.id   bf91e7eb37dd44fc27d34950e86aa889
#
_cell.length_a   1.000
_cell.length_b   1.000
_cell.length_c   1.000
_cell.angle_alpha   90.00
_cell.angle_beta   90.00
_cell.angle_gamma   90.00
#
_symmetry.space_group_name_H-M   'P 1'
#
loop_
_entity.id
_entity.type
_entity.pdbx_description
1 polymer ?
#
loop_
_entity_poly.entity_id
_entity_poly.type
_entity_poly.pdbx_seq_one_letter_code
_entity_poly.pdbx_strand_id
1 'polypeptide(L)'
;MKSWLTATQQRNGVNMRIYEHKRDKTRFFVRAGVAYQYHECGYIEALAYDLDFEQEKEWFDFKIYRKRKPTRDERHAIRDFLISIDRWEAEE
;
A
#
# COMPACT_ATOMS: atom_id res chain seq x y z
N MET A 1 -24.05 -11.98 0.64
CA MET A 1 -23.37 -11.68 0.93
C MET A 1 -23.02 -11.68 1.04
N LYS A 2 -23.04 -11.49 0.83
CA LYS A 2 -22.30 -11.19 1.03
C LYS A 2 -21.91 -10.83 1.30
N SER A 3 -22.32 -10.59 1.08
CA SER A 3 -21.57 -10.06 1.45
C SER A 3 -21.27 -9.86 1.66
N TRP A 4 -21.48 -9.74 1.57
CA TRP A 4 -20.68 -9.30 1.89
C TRP A 4 -20.07 -9.10 2.31
N LEU A 5 -20.24 -8.97 2.19
CA LEU A 5 -19.35 -8.61 2.72
C LEU A 5 -18.79 -8.65 2.97
N THR A 6 -18.93 -8.60 2.77
CA THR A 6 -18.08 -8.35 3.09
C THR A 6 -17.44 -8.16 3.11
N ALA A 7 -17.41 -8.04 2.80
CA ALA A 7 -16.59 -7.49 2.95
C ALA A 7 -16.19 -7.04 3.22
N THR A 8 -16.35 -6.73 3.28
CA THR A 8 -15.86 -5.99 3.68
C THR A 8 -15.31 -5.93 4.18
N GLN A 9 -15.30 -5.97 4.28
CA GLN A 9 -14.75 -5.67 4.79
C GLN A 9 -13.84 -5.56 4.87
N GLN A 10 -13.55 -5.59 4.63
CA GLN A 10 -12.85 -5.28 4.76
C GLN A 10 -12.25 -4.78 4.51
N ARG A 11 -12.13 -4.63 4.25
CA ARG A 11 -11.85 -3.91 3.87
C ARG A 11 -11.21 -2.82 3.93
N ASN A 12 -11.55 -2.13 3.35
CA ASN A 12 -10.94 -0.94 3.88
C ASN A 12 -9.43 -1.16 4.02
N GLY A 13 -8.66 -0.21 4.44
CA GLY A 13 -7.21 -0.30 4.44
C GLY A 13 -6.61 -1.47 5.22
N VAL A 14 -7.44 -2.34 5.77
CA VAL A 14 -6.93 -3.47 6.58
C VAL A 14 -6.07 -4.42 5.77
N ASN A 15 -6.26 -4.43 4.45
CA ASN A 15 -5.50 -5.36 3.61
C ASN A 15 -4.25 -4.73 3.03
N MET A 16 -3.96 -3.50 3.42
CA MET A 16 -2.76 -2.84 2.94
C MET A 16 -1.52 -3.53 3.48
N ARG A 17 -0.50 -3.61 2.65
CA ARG A 17 0.78 -4.20 3.04
C ARG A 17 1.90 -3.26 2.68
N ILE A 18 2.96 -3.33 3.48
CA ILE A 18 4.18 -2.59 3.21
C ILE A 18 5.17 -3.56 2.60
N TYR A 19 5.79 -3.14 1.52
CA TYR A 19 6.90 -3.86 0.92
C TYR A 19 8.18 -3.19 1.40
N GLU A 20 8.90 -3.86 2.26
CA GLU A 20 10.12 -3.32 2.85
C GLU A 20 11.32 -3.99 2.22
N HIS A 21 12.22 -3.20 1.66
CA HIS A 21 13.44 -3.74 1.07
C HIS A 21 14.28 -4.39 2.17
N LYS A 22 14.68 -5.63 1.94
CA LYS A 22 15.34 -6.40 3.00
C LYS A 22 16.68 -5.83 3.40
N ARG A 23 17.36 -5.16 2.47
CA ARG A 23 18.70 -4.64 2.74
C ARG A 23 18.67 -3.24 3.33
N ASP A 24 18.05 -2.30 2.65
CA ASP A 24 18.12 -0.90 3.04
C ASP A 24 16.86 -0.38 3.72
N LYS A 25 15.86 -1.25 3.90
CA LYS A 25 14.64 -0.91 4.62
C LYS A 25 13.77 0.14 3.93
N THR A 26 14.01 0.42 2.66
CA THR A 26 13.14 1.30 1.90
C THR A 26 11.73 0.70 1.87
N ARG A 27 10.72 1.55 2.01
CA ARG A 27 9.34 1.11 2.14
C ARG A 27 8.51 1.56 0.96
N PHE A 28 7.64 0.66 0.51
CA PHE A 28 6.74 0.92 -0.61
C PHE A 28 5.38 0.35 -0.30
N PHE A 29 4.36 0.88 -0.95
CA PHE A 29 3.04 0.26 -0.88
C PHE A 29 2.31 0.50 -2.19
N VAL A 30 1.30 -0.33 -2.47
CA VAL A 30 0.51 -0.22 -3.69
C VAL A 30 -0.94 -0.01 -3.30
N ARG A 31 -1.58 0.96 -3.94
CA ARG A 31 -2.98 1.24 -3.70
C ARG A 31 -3.66 1.60 -5.01
N ALA A 32 -4.72 0.86 -5.34
CA ALA A 32 -5.48 1.12 -6.56
C ALA A 32 -4.58 1.16 -7.79
N GLY A 33 -3.64 0.23 -7.87
CA GLY A 33 -2.76 0.12 -9.02
C GLY A 33 -1.64 1.14 -9.09
N VAL A 34 -1.45 1.92 -8.05
CA VAL A 34 -0.38 2.92 -8.00
C VAL A 34 0.63 2.52 -6.95
N ALA A 35 1.91 2.48 -7.32
CA ALA A 35 2.99 2.18 -6.40
C ALA A 35 3.54 3.48 -5.82
N TYR A 36 3.69 3.50 -4.52
CA TYR A 36 4.20 4.66 -3.79
C TYR A 36 5.42 4.28 -2.99
N GLN A 37 6.31 5.25 -2.80
CA GLN A 37 7.43 5.08 -1.88
C GLN A 37 7.18 5.93 -0.64
N TYR A 38 7.37 5.32 0.53
CA TYR A 38 7.21 6.00 1.81
C TYR A 38 8.61 6.29 2.34
N HIS A 39 9.01 7.55 2.26
CA HIS A 39 10.35 7.95 2.68
C HIS A 39 10.44 8.10 4.19
N GLU A 40 11.64 7.98 4.71
CA GLU A 40 11.86 8.06 6.16
C GLU A 40 11.37 9.35 6.77
N CYS A 41 11.48 10.44 6.02
CA CYS A 41 11.03 11.74 6.51
C CYS A 41 9.51 11.88 6.52
N GLY A 42 8.80 10.87 6.06
CA GLY A 42 7.34 10.91 6.01
C GLY A 42 6.79 11.31 4.66
N TYR A 43 7.65 11.66 3.72
CA TYR A 43 7.22 12.03 2.39
C TYR A 43 6.78 10.78 1.62
N ILE A 44 5.68 10.89 0.91
CA ILE A 44 5.15 9.78 0.10
C ILE A 44 5.03 10.26 -1.32
N GLU A 45 5.59 9.50 -2.26
CA GLU A 45 5.54 9.90 -3.66
C GLU A 45 5.09 8.72 -4.52
N ALA A 46 4.34 9.03 -5.58
CA ALA A 46 3.90 8.01 -6.52
C ALA A 46 5.02 7.73 -7.50
N LEU A 47 5.27 6.44 -7.74
CA LEU A 47 6.34 6.01 -8.62
C LEU A 47 5.83 5.46 -9.94
N ALA A 48 4.73 4.72 -9.91
CA ALA A 48 4.21 4.06 -11.10
C ALA A 48 2.71 3.93 -11.00
N TYR A 49 2.05 3.96 -12.15
CA TYR A 49 0.60 3.90 -12.24
C TYR A 49 0.16 2.71 -13.06
N ASP A 50 -1.08 2.32 -12.88
CA ASP A 50 -1.72 1.28 -13.68
C ASP A 50 -0.99 -0.05 -13.60
N LEU A 51 -0.53 -0.39 -12.40
CA LEU A 51 0.09 -1.68 -12.17
C LEU A 51 -0.99 -2.74 -12.04
N ASP A 52 -0.84 -3.83 -12.78
CA ASP A 52 -1.70 -4.98 -12.56
C ASP A 52 -1.02 -5.90 -11.54
N PHE A 53 -1.71 -7.00 -11.22
CA PHE A 53 -1.23 -7.91 -10.19
C PHE A 53 0.14 -8.51 -10.54
N GLU A 54 0.33 -8.85 -11.81
CA GLU A 54 1.60 -9.45 -12.22
C GLU A 54 2.74 -8.46 -12.14
N GLN A 55 2.49 -7.23 -12.54
CA GLN A 55 3.53 -6.19 -12.45
C GLN A 55 3.89 -5.89 -11.01
N GLU A 56 2.89 -5.88 -10.13
CA GLU A 56 3.16 -5.64 -8.72
C GLU A 56 4.07 -6.74 -8.17
N LYS A 57 3.82 -7.99 -8.54
CA LYS A 57 4.64 -9.11 -8.10
C LYS A 57 6.07 -8.99 -8.59
N GLU A 58 6.24 -8.53 -9.82
CA GLU A 58 7.58 -8.34 -10.38
C GLU A 58 8.34 -7.23 -9.67
N TRP A 59 7.65 -6.14 -9.42
CA TRP A 59 8.25 -4.98 -8.76
C TRP A 59 8.70 -5.30 -7.35
N PHE A 60 7.89 -6.07 -6.63
CA PHE A 60 8.14 -6.33 -5.21
C PHE A 60 8.34 -7.81 -4.98
N ASP A 61 9.37 -8.34 -5.64
CA ASP A 61 9.76 -9.74 -5.52
C ASP A 61 10.08 -10.03 -4.05
N PHE A 62 9.45 -11.07 -3.51
CA PHE A 62 9.62 -11.41 -2.10
C PHE A 62 11.05 -11.81 -1.76
N LYS A 63 11.88 -12.10 -2.76
CA LYS A 63 13.30 -12.37 -2.52
C LYS A 63 14.04 -11.11 -2.10
N ILE A 64 13.54 -9.95 -2.50
CA ILE A 64 14.18 -8.67 -2.24
C ILE A 64 13.40 -7.88 -1.21
N TYR A 65 12.09 -8.04 -1.21
CA TYR A 65 11.20 -7.28 -0.34
C TYR A 65 10.50 -8.18 0.65
N ARG A 66 10.30 -7.66 1.85
CA ARG A 66 9.49 -8.32 2.85
C ARG A 66 8.11 -7.65 2.86
N LYS A 67 7.10 -8.47 2.68
CA LYS A 67 5.72 -7.99 2.70
C LYS A 67 5.20 -8.10 4.14
N ARG A 68 4.79 -6.98 4.71
CA ARG A 68 4.35 -6.97 6.10
C ARG A 68 3.20 -6.00 6.30
N LYS A 69 2.56 -6.10 7.44
CA LYS A 69 1.52 -5.15 7.79
C LYS A 69 2.16 -3.82 8.15
N PRO A 70 1.48 -2.71 7.85
CA PRO A 70 2.00 -1.41 8.26
C PRO A 70 1.91 -1.27 9.78
N THR A 71 2.82 -0.50 10.33
CA THR A 71 2.72 -0.10 11.73
C THR A 71 1.59 0.91 11.87
N ARG A 72 1.22 1.19 13.12
CA ARG A 72 0.18 2.17 13.38
C ARG A 72 0.53 3.53 12.78
N ASP A 73 1.77 3.97 12.97
CA ASP A 73 2.20 5.27 12.45
C ASP A 73 2.19 5.29 10.94
N GLU A 74 2.64 4.19 10.32
CA GLU A 74 2.62 4.08 8.87
C GLU A 74 1.20 4.15 8.34
N ARG A 75 0.28 3.44 8.98
CA ARG A 75 -1.11 3.45 8.55
C ARG A 75 -1.71 4.85 8.61
N HIS A 76 -1.42 5.57 9.68
CA HIS A 76 -1.95 6.92 9.84
C HIS A 76 -1.39 7.86 8.78
N ALA A 77 -0.07 7.79 8.55
CA ALA A 77 0.56 8.66 7.56
C ALA A 77 0.06 8.35 6.15
N ILE A 78 -0.05 7.07 5.82
CA ILE A 78 -0.51 6.67 4.50
C ILE A 78 -1.98 7.06 4.30
N ARG A 79 -2.79 6.85 5.33
CA ARG A 79 -4.19 7.22 5.25
C ARG A 79 -4.36 8.72 5.02
N ASP A 80 -3.61 9.53 5.78
CA ASP A 80 -3.70 10.98 5.61
C ASP A 80 -3.27 11.41 4.23
N PHE A 81 -2.20 10.78 3.72
CA PHE A 81 -1.74 11.07 2.38
C PHE A 81 -2.80 10.72 1.34
N LEU A 82 -3.37 9.53 1.44
CA LEU A 82 -4.35 9.08 0.45
C LEU A 82 -5.62 9.92 0.49
N ILE A 83 -6.02 10.36 1.68
CA ILE A 83 -7.16 11.27 1.79
C ILE A 83 -6.84 12.59 1.09
N SER A 84 -5.62 13.09 1.27
CA SER A 84 -5.23 14.37 0.69
C SER A 84 -5.24 14.36 -0.83
N ILE A 85 -5.01 13.20 -1.44
CA ILE A 85 -5.04 13.07 -2.89
C ILE A 85 -6.33 12.40 -3.37
N ASP A 86 -7.30 12.26 -2.46
CA ASP A 86 -8.64 11.79 -2.79
C ASP A 86 -8.65 10.38 -3.35
N ARG A 87 -7.83 9.51 -2.79
CA ARG A 87 -7.78 8.12 -3.24
C ARG A 87 -8.17 7.12 -2.17
N TRP A 88 -8.40 7.58 -0.96
CA TRP A 88 -8.70 6.67 0.13
C TRP A 88 -10.07 6.03 -0.04
N GLU A 89 -11.07 6.84 -0.38
CA GLU A 89 -12.45 6.33 -0.49
C GLU A 89 -12.61 5.32 -1.61
N ALA A 90 -11.72 5.33 -2.58
CA ALA A 90 -11.84 4.39 -3.69
C ALA A 90 -11.84 2.96 -3.19
N GLU A 91 -11.34 2.73 -2.00
CA GLU A 91 -11.23 1.39 -1.44
C GLU A 91 -12.38 1.02 -0.52
N GLU A 92 -13.18 1.98 -0.20
CA GLU A 92 -14.31 1.72 0.68
C GLU A 92 -15.46 1.13 -0.09
#